data_9d2d8b93e5305f97cb28a9ab2806df0d
#
_entry.id   9d2d8b93e5305f97cb28a9ab2806df0d
#
_cell.length_a   1.000
_cell.length_b   1.000
_cell.length_c   1.000
_cell.angle_alpha   90.00
_cell.angle_beta   90.00
_cell.angle_gamma   90.00
#
_symmetry.space_group_name_H-M   'P 1'
#
loop_
_entity.id
_entity.type
_entity.pdbx_description
1 polymer ?
#
loop_
_entity_poly.entity_id
_entity_poly.type
_entity_poly.pdbx_seq_one_letter_code
_entity_poly.pdbx_strand_id
1 'polypeptide(L)'
;LSLLRYANEIQELVDKEYICRNRDEGFYYTVPMEVMEAFQHNERYNPMDVEELTARELFDKFDELFTKCRRRKIDKQVLRKKLRALVAKNEKLAFVKAMASYDVDADNMYFPLFILFCTLFVVNGDDDIRYHDLEFIYKEDDAEWRCAKRDLSQGDHLFFVEKFIEYTNDDGFVDRESFKITDDAKKQLFSELNLSSMRGSRPKGGMLSFEDISPKQLFYNS
;
A
#
# COMPACT_ATOMS: atom_id res chain seq x y z
N LEU A 1 -16.68 35.44 -1.99
CA LEU A 1 -16.26 35.86 -3.35
C LEU A 1 -14.74 36.04 -3.52
N SER A 2 -13.97 36.27 -2.44
CA SER A 2 -12.51 36.49 -2.56
C SER A 2 -11.73 35.17 -2.82
N LEU A 3 -12.17 34.03 -2.33
CA LEU A 3 -11.49 32.74 -2.54
C LEU A 3 -11.52 32.29 -4.01
N LEU A 4 -12.57 32.60 -4.75
CA LEU A 4 -12.65 32.29 -6.20
C LEU A 4 -11.61 33.04 -7.04
N ARG A 5 -11.15 34.20 -6.55
CA ARG A 5 -10.10 34.99 -7.24
C ARG A 5 -8.73 34.32 -7.21
N TYR A 6 -8.46 33.50 -6.21
CA TYR A 6 -7.19 32.79 -6.01
C TYR A 6 -7.30 31.27 -6.25
N ALA A 7 -8.38 30.83 -6.90
CA ALA A 7 -8.62 29.40 -7.08
C ALA A 7 -7.49 28.71 -7.87
N ASN A 8 -6.95 29.38 -8.87
CA ASN A 8 -5.87 28.84 -9.68
C ASN A 8 -4.55 28.77 -8.90
N GLU A 9 -4.24 29.82 -8.14
CA GLU A 9 -3.03 29.86 -7.29
C GLU A 9 -3.10 28.83 -6.17
N ILE A 10 -4.27 28.65 -5.57
CA ILE A 10 -4.51 27.60 -4.57
C ILE A 10 -4.35 26.23 -5.19
N GLN A 11 -4.91 26.03 -6.40
CA GLN A 11 -4.76 24.75 -7.11
C GLN A 11 -3.28 24.49 -7.44
N GLU A 12 -2.53 25.49 -7.88
CA GLU A 12 -1.10 25.35 -8.13
C GLU A 12 -0.31 24.98 -6.87
N LEU A 13 -0.67 25.54 -5.70
CA LEU A 13 -0.06 25.15 -4.43
C LEU A 13 -0.40 23.72 -4.03
N VAL A 14 -1.64 23.27 -4.31
CA VAL A 14 -2.04 21.87 -4.10
C VAL A 14 -1.28 20.94 -5.04
N ASP A 15 -1.17 21.30 -6.33
CA ASP A 15 -0.49 20.49 -7.33
C ASP A 15 1.03 20.38 -7.05
N LYS A 16 1.60 21.43 -6.47
CA LYS A 16 2.98 21.46 -5.97
C LYS A 16 3.16 20.92 -4.56
N GLU A 17 2.08 20.45 -3.96
CA GLU A 17 2.05 19.85 -2.62
C GLU A 17 2.54 20.77 -1.48
N TYR A 18 2.54 22.07 -1.68
CA TYR A 18 2.77 23.03 -0.60
C TYR A 18 1.63 23.09 0.40
N ILE A 19 0.41 22.76 -0.05
CA ILE A 19 -0.78 22.63 0.79
C ILE A 19 -1.57 21.39 0.43
N CYS A 20 -2.23 20.77 1.41
CA CYS A 20 -3.14 19.63 1.22
C CYS A 20 -4.57 20.07 1.49
N ARG A 21 -5.52 19.55 0.70
CA ARG A 21 -6.96 19.68 1.02
C ARG A 21 -7.31 18.74 2.15
N ASN A 22 -7.95 19.26 3.19
CA ASN A 22 -8.61 18.43 4.19
C ASN A 22 -10.11 18.41 3.89
N ARG A 23 -10.65 17.24 3.52
CA ARG A 23 -12.08 17.08 3.15
C ARG A 23 -12.94 16.61 4.31
N ASP A 24 -12.35 16.14 5.40
CA ASP A 24 -13.09 15.51 6.50
C ASP A 24 -13.74 16.55 7.44
N GLU A 25 -13.22 17.79 7.50
CA GLU A 25 -13.72 18.85 8.39
C GLU A 25 -14.22 20.12 7.65
N GLY A 26 -14.47 20.01 6.35
CA GLY A 26 -14.83 21.14 5.49
C GLY A 26 -13.72 21.55 4.54
N PHE A 27 -13.84 22.70 3.89
CA PHE A 27 -12.86 23.19 2.91
C PHE A 27 -11.64 23.84 3.58
N TYR A 28 -10.87 23.05 4.32
CA TYR A 28 -9.62 23.52 4.91
C TYR A 28 -8.42 23.07 4.05
N TYR A 29 -7.42 23.95 4.02
CA TYR A 29 -6.11 23.62 3.51
C TYR A 29 -5.14 23.55 4.68
N THR A 30 -4.29 22.54 4.68
CA THR A 30 -3.24 22.38 5.68
C THR A 30 -1.88 22.39 4.98
N VAL A 31 -0.88 22.93 5.64
CA VAL A 31 0.51 22.87 5.18
C VAL A 31 1.11 21.58 5.72
N PRO A 32 1.64 20.67 4.87
CA PRO A 32 2.35 19.49 5.33
C PRO A 32 3.52 19.82 6.24
N MET A 33 3.84 18.94 7.19
CA MET A 33 4.93 19.16 8.14
C MET A 33 6.26 19.32 7.42
N GLU A 34 6.50 18.52 6.39
CA GLU A 34 7.72 18.54 5.57
C GLU A 34 7.92 19.89 4.87
N VAL A 35 6.83 20.55 4.47
CA VAL A 35 6.87 21.90 3.91
C VAL A 35 7.25 22.91 5.00
N MET A 36 6.66 22.80 6.20
CA MET A 36 6.97 23.68 7.33
C MET A 36 8.42 23.52 7.77
N GLU A 37 8.93 22.32 7.84
CA GLU A 37 10.33 22.02 8.20
C GLU A 37 11.30 22.61 7.18
N ALA A 38 11.03 22.42 5.87
CA ALA A 38 11.86 23.01 4.82
C ALA A 38 11.90 24.54 4.95
N PHE A 39 10.76 25.20 5.20
CA PHE A 39 10.73 26.65 5.43
C PHE A 39 11.48 27.07 6.70
N GLN A 40 11.38 26.31 7.80
CA GLN A 40 12.09 26.61 9.03
C GLN A 40 13.61 26.53 8.85
N HIS A 41 14.10 25.61 8.04
CA HIS A 41 15.52 25.44 7.74
C HIS A 41 15.99 26.29 6.54
N ASN A 42 15.09 27.10 5.96
CA ASN A 42 15.35 27.88 4.75
C ASN A 42 15.80 27.02 3.56
N GLU A 43 15.26 25.81 3.47
CA GLU A 43 15.50 24.85 2.40
C GLU A 43 14.38 24.92 1.36
N ARG A 44 14.74 24.55 0.12
CA ARG A 44 13.73 24.46 -0.93
C ARG A 44 12.96 23.15 -0.79
N TYR A 45 11.67 23.23 -0.52
CA TYR A 45 10.80 22.04 -0.56
C TYR A 45 10.70 21.48 -1.97
N ASN A 46 10.98 20.21 -2.13
CA ASN A 46 10.83 19.48 -3.38
C ASN A 46 10.01 18.20 -3.15
N PRO A 47 8.71 18.19 -3.48
CA PRO A 47 7.83 17.04 -3.22
C PRO A 47 8.20 15.79 -4.04
N MET A 48 9.06 15.96 -5.05
CA MET A 48 9.53 14.90 -5.94
C MET A 48 10.98 14.48 -5.64
N ASP A 49 11.55 15.00 -4.55
CA ASP A 49 12.89 14.56 -4.13
C ASP A 49 12.78 13.15 -3.53
N VAL A 50 13.03 12.17 -4.38
CA VAL A 50 12.96 10.75 -4.05
C VAL A 50 14.38 10.23 -3.99
N GLU A 51 14.79 9.72 -2.84
CA GLU A 51 16.08 9.08 -2.63
C GLU A 51 16.13 7.67 -3.21
N GLU A 52 17.34 7.15 -3.46
CA GLU A 52 17.53 5.72 -3.67
C GLU A 52 17.33 5.01 -2.33
N LEU A 53 16.37 4.10 -2.30
CA LEU A 53 15.93 3.42 -1.09
C LEU A 53 16.35 1.94 -1.12
N THR A 54 16.46 1.34 0.04
CA THR A 54 16.44 -0.12 0.16
C THR A 54 15.02 -0.66 -0.11
N ALA A 55 14.91 -1.96 -0.38
CA ALA A 55 13.60 -2.58 -0.61
C ALA A 55 12.64 -2.37 0.57
N ARG A 56 13.15 -2.40 1.81
CA ARG A 56 12.34 -2.17 3.01
C ARG A 56 11.84 -0.74 3.10
N GLU A 57 12.72 0.22 2.96
CA GLU A 57 12.37 1.64 2.99
C GLU A 57 11.39 2.02 1.90
N LEU A 58 11.49 1.39 0.72
CA LEU A 58 10.53 1.59 -0.37
C LEU A 58 9.11 1.19 0.05
N PHE A 59 8.94 0.03 0.70
CA PHE A 59 7.63 -0.40 1.20
C PHE A 59 7.12 0.45 2.35
N ASP A 60 7.98 0.93 3.25
CA ASP A 60 7.61 1.87 4.31
C ASP A 60 7.10 3.20 3.71
N LYS A 61 7.71 3.67 2.61
CA LYS A 61 7.24 4.85 1.86
C LYS A 61 5.92 4.60 1.14
N PHE A 62 5.71 3.43 0.57
CA PHE A 62 4.42 3.07 -0.02
C PHE A 62 3.31 3.07 1.03
N ASP A 63 3.54 2.48 2.20
CA ASP A 63 2.57 2.48 3.31
C ASP A 63 2.23 3.89 3.79
N GLU A 64 3.25 4.76 3.92
CA GLU A 64 3.03 6.16 4.24
C GLU A 64 2.10 6.86 3.23
N LEU A 65 2.33 6.64 1.92
CA LEU A 65 1.49 7.21 0.86
C LEU A 65 0.06 6.66 0.90
N PHE A 66 -0.12 5.36 1.08
CA PHE A 66 -1.44 4.75 1.22
C PHE A 66 -2.16 5.24 2.47
N THR A 67 -1.46 5.41 3.58
CA THR A 67 -2.01 6.01 4.80
C THR A 67 -2.47 7.46 4.57
N LYS A 68 -1.67 8.28 3.85
CA LYS A 68 -2.07 9.65 3.46
C LYS A 68 -3.32 9.64 2.57
N CYS A 69 -3.40 8.72 1.61
CA CYS A 69 -4.56 8.56 0.74
C CYS A 69 -5.80 8.10 1.52
N ARG A 70 -5.68 7.10 2.40
CA ARG A 70 -6.77 6.60 3.26
C ARG A 70 -7.34 7.70 4.14
N ARG A 71 -6.46 8.58 4.66
CA ARG A 71 -6.82 9.76 5.46
C ARG A 71 -7.25 10.97 4.60
N ARG A 72 -7.42 10.81 3.29
CA ARG A 72 -7.80 11.86 2.33
C ARG A 72 -6.88 13.09 2.31
N LYS A 73 -5.64 12.95 2.75
CA LYS A 73 -4.63 14.02 2.67
C LYS A 73 -4.10 14.19 1.24
N ILE A 74 -4.09 13.12 0.46
CA ILE A 74 -3.78 13.11 -0.97
C ILE A 74 -4.88 12.36 -1.72
N ASP A 75 -5.14 12.76 -2.96
CA ASP A 75 -6.07 12.08 -3.85
C ASP A 75 -5.39 10.94 -4.63
N LYS A 76 -6.20 10.19 -5.40
CA LYS A 76 -5.73 9.05 -6.21
C LYS A 76 -4.67 9.47 -7.25
N GLN A 77 -4.81 10.65 -7.85
CA GLN A 77 -3.89 11.11 -8.89
C GLN A 77 -2.52 11.44 -8.31
N VAL A 78 -2.51 12.15 -7.18
CA VAL A 78 -1.28 12.45 -6.44
C VAL A 78 -0.62 11.16 -5.92
N LEU A 79 -1.42 10.24 -5.34
CA LEU A 79 -0.92 8.92 -4.94
C LEU A 79 -0.21 8.22 -6.10
N ARG A 80 -0.89 8.09 -7.26
CA ARG A 80 -0.35 7.43 -8.44
C ARG A 80 0.95 8.07 -8.93
N LYS A 81 0.98 9.41 -8.98
CA LYS A 81 2.17 10.17 -9.37
C LYS A 81 3.36 9.88 -8.45
N LYS A 82 3.13 9.88 -7.12
CA LYS A 82 4.19 9.62 -6.15
C LYS A 82 4.68 8.16 -6.18
N LEU A 83 3.77 7.20 -6.30
CA LEU A 83 4.13 5.79 -6.46
C LEU A 83 5.01 5.57 -7.71
N ARG A 84 4.65 6.22 -8.83
CA ARG A 84 5.46 6.18 -10.06
C ARG A 84 6.86 6.74 -9.87
N ALA A 85 6.97 7.89 -9.21
CA ALA A 85 8.25 8.52 -8.94
C ALA A 85 9.16 7.64 -8.06
N LEU A 86 8.59 7.01 -7.02
CA LEU A 86 9.30 6.07 -6.16
C LEU A 86 9.80 4.86 -6.94
N VAL A 87 8.95 4.24 -7.75
CA VAL A 87 9.31 3.08 -8.56
C VAL A 87 10.39 3.44 -9.58
N ALA A 88 10.22 4.54 -10.34
CA ALA A 88 11.19 4.98 -11.34
C ALA A 88 12.57 5.29 -10.76
N LYS A 89 12.64 5.88 -9.56
CA LYS A 89 13.91 6.17 -8.90
C LYS A 89 14.62 4.91 -8.38
N ASN A 90 13.84 3.87 -8.08
CA ASN A 90 14.32 2.63 -7.46
C ASN A 90 14.27 1.42 -8.41
N GLU A 91 14.40 1.64 -9.71
CA GLU A 91 14.32 0.60 -10.75
C GLU A 91 15.37 -0.53 -10.62
N LYS A 92 16.42 -0.30 -9.84
CA LYS A 92 17.46 -1.28 -9.58
C LYS A 92 17.03 -2.41 -8.66
N LEU A 93 16.01 -2.17 -7.81
CA LEU A 93 15.52 -3.17 -6.85
C LEU A 93 14.87 -4.36 -7.55
N ALA A 94 15.07 -5.55 -6.98
CA ALA A 94 14.52 -6.80 -7.52
C ALA A 94 12.98 -6.74 -7.58
N PHE A 95 12.33 -6.15 -6.58
CA PHE A 95 10.90 -5.92 -6.58
C PHE A 95 10.43 -5.15 -7.82
N VAL A 96 11.06 -4.01 -8.12
CA VAL A 96 10.67 -3.17 -9.26
C VAL A 96 10.88 -3.90 -10.59
N LYS A 97 11.99 -4.64 -10.73
CA LYS A 97 12.25 -5.46 -11.92
C LYS A 97 11.23 -6.59 -12.07
N ALA A 98 10.84 -7.22 -10.96
CA ALA A 98 9.90 -8.32 -10.98
C ALA A 98 8.46 -7.89 -11.30
N MET A 99 8.08 -6.62 -11.05
CA MET A 99 6.76 -6.10 -11.41
C MET A 99 6.42 -6.27 -12.89
N ALA A 100 7.40 -6.12 -13.78
CA ALA A 100 7.22 -6.27 -15.22
C ALA A 100 6.71 -7.67 -15.62
N SER A 101 6.94 -8.70 -14.79
CA SER A 101 6.47 -10.07 -15.02
C SER A 101 4.96 -10.24 -14.84
N TYR A 102 4.27 -9.26 -14.28
CA TYR A 102 2.83 -9.28 -13.99
C TYR A 102 2.02 -8.34 -14.88
N ASP A 103 2.59 -7.89 -15.98
CA ASP A 103 1.99 -6.92 -16.90
C ASP A 103 1.45 -5.65 -16.18
N VAL A 104 2.15 -5.27 -15.12
CA VAL A 104 1.82 -4.09 -14.31
C VAL A 104 2.97 -3.10 -14.40
N ASP A 105 2.87 -2.20 -15.36
CA ASP A 105 3.74 -1.02 -15.44
C ASP A 105 3.10 0.20 -14.74
N ALA A 106 3.88 1.26 -14.63
CA ALA A 106 3.42 2.48 -13.98
C ALA A 106 2.22 3.15 -14.70
N ASP A 107 1.94 2.82 -15.96
CA ASP A 107 0.82 3.36 -16.75
C ASP A 107 -0.44 2.49 -16.63
N ASN A 108 -0.29 1.24 -16.21
CA ASN A 108 -1.40 0.33 -15.98
C ASN A 108 -2.38 0.90 -14.94
N MET A 109 -3.69 0.76 -15.20
CA MET A 109 -4.74 1.26 -14.30
C MET A 109 -4.70 0.56 -12.92
N TYR A 110 -4.24 -0.69 -12.87
CA TYR A 110 -4.15 -1.49 -11.65
C TYR A 110 -2.82 -1.31 -10.89
N PHE A 111 -1.91 -0.44 -11.36
CA PHE A 111 -0.63 -0.19 -10.73
C PHE A 111 -0.73 0.15 -9.24
N PRO A 112 -1.58 1.11 -8.79
CA PRO A 112 -1.71 1.39 -7.36
C PRO A 112 -2.25 0.22 -6.55
N LEU A 113 -3.15 -0.58 -7.15
CA LEU A 113 -3.72 -1.76 -6.50
C LEU A 113 -2.67 -2.85 -6.29
N PHE A 114 -1.83 -3.09 -7.31
CA PHE A 114 -0.71 -4.04 -7.22
C PHE A 114 0.26 -3.66 -6.08
N ILE A 115 0.69 -2.38 -6.06
CA ILE A 115 1.58 -1.88 -4.99
C ILE A 115 0.92 -2.01 -3.62
N LEU A 116 -0.40 -1.77 -3.52
CA LEU A 116 -1.13 -1.91 -2.26
C LEU A 116 -1.12 -3.35 -1.75
N PHE A 117 -1.41 -4.35 -2.60
CA PHE A 117 -1.32 -5.76 -2.22
C PHE A 117 0.06 -6.10 -1.68
N CYS A 118 1.11 -5.70 -2.40
CA CYS A 118 2.49 -5.93 -1.97
C CYS A 118 2.81 -5.24 -0.65
N THR A 119 2.34 -4.02 -0.45
CA THR A 119 2.56 -3.24 0.77
C THR A 119 1.87 -3.86 1.98
N LEU A 120 0.60 -4.25 1.84
CA LEU A 120 -0.15 -4.91 2.92
C LEU A 120 0.54 -6.21 3.34
N PHE A 121 1.03 -6.99 2.39
CA PHE A 121 1.78 -8.20 2.70
C PHE A 121 3.12 -7.92 3.39
N VAL A 122 3.93 -6.99 2.84
CA VAL A 122 5.30 -6.74 3.35
C VAL A 122 5.30 -6.01 4.69
N VAL A 123 4.44 -5.00 4.85
CA VAL A 123 4.44 -4.14 6.04
C VAL A 123 3.61 -4.74 7.16
N ASN A 124 2.41 -5.28 6.85
CA ASN A 124 1.49 -5.79 7.84
C ASN A 124 1.59 -7.31 8.04
N GLY A 125 2.17 -8.04 7.07
CA GLY A 125 2.16 -9.50 7.04
C GLY A 125 0.79 -10.08 6.69
N ASP A 126 -0.02 -9.35 5.93
CA ASP A 126 -1.39 -9.74 5.62
C ASP A 126 -1.42 -10.81 4.52
N ASP A 127 -1.86 -12.01 4.89
CA ASP A 127 -2.20 -13.12 3.98
C ASP A 127 -3.73 -13.30 3.83
N ASP A 128 -4.51 -12.32 4.27
CA ASP A 128 -5.98 -12.27 4.23
C ASP A 128 -6.38 -10.82 3.91
N ILE A 129 -6.23 -10.44 2.64
CA ILE A 129 -6.53 -9.08 2.16
C ILE A 129 -7.97 -9.07 1.65
N ARG A 130 -8.79 -8.16 2.15
CA ARG A 130 -10.21 -8.08 1.84
C ARG A 130 -10.57 -6.82 1.06
N TYR A 131 -11.78 -6.78 0.50
CA TYR A 131 -12.27 -5.63 -0.26
C TYR A 131 -12.18 -4.30 0.51
N HIS A 132 -12.43 -4.30 1.81
CA HIS A 132 -12.37 -3.08 2.62
C HIS A 132 -10.95 -2.51 2.76
N ASP A 133 -9.92 -3.35 2.58
CA ASP A 133 -8.52 -2.91 2.58
C ASP A 133 -8.15 -2.22 1.27
N LEU A 134 -8.90 -2.46 0.20
CA LEU A 134 -8.63 -2.02 -1.16
C LEU A 134 -9.48 -0.83 -1.60
N GLU A 135 -10.73 -0.74 -1.13
CA GLU A 135 -11.72 0.21 -1.65
C GLU A 135 -11.34 1.69 -1.53
N PHE A 136 -10.49 2.04 -0.54
CA PHE A 136 -10.15 3.45 -0.29
C PHE A 136 -9.40 4.11 -1.46
N ILE A 137 -8.66 3.35 -2.29
CA ILE A 137 -7.99 3.89 -3.46
C ILE A 137 -8.96 4.23 -4.60
N TYR A 138 -10.22 3.76 -4.52
CA TYR A 138 -11.28 3.97 -5.50
C TYR A 138 -12.37 4.92 -5.02
N LYS A 139 -12.25 5.54 -3.84
CA LYS A 139 -13.32 6.35 -3.21
C LYS A 139 -13.88 7.47 -4.08
N GLU A 140 -13.14 7.92 -5.08
CA GLU A 140 -13.56 8.97 -6.00
C GLU A 140 -14.12 8.40 -7.32
N ASP A 141 -14.09 7.08 -7.51
CA ASP A 141 -14.56 6.40 -8.72
C ASP A 141 -15.29 5.10 -8.39
N ASP A 142 -16.56 5.23 -8.00
CA ASP A 142 -17.43 4.09 -7.68
C ASP A 142 -17.61 3.13 -8.88
N ALA A 143 -17.52 3.63 -10.10
CA ALA A 143 -17.68 2.80 -11.29
C ALA A 143 -16.47 1.90 -11.49
N GLU A 144 -15.26 2.45 -11.37
CA GLU A 144 -14.01 1.70 -11.44
C GLU A 144 -13.94 0.65 -10.33
N TRP A 145 -14.35 1.01 -9.09
CA TRP A 145 -14.39 0.07 -7.97
C TRP A 145 -15.35 -1.10 -8.23
N ARG A 146 -16.56 -0.82 -8.72
CA ARG A 146 -17.52 -1.89 -9.04
C ARG A 146 -16.99 -2.85 -10.09
N CYS A 147 -16.30 -2.34 -11.11
CA CYS A 147 -15.66 -3.18 -12.13
C CYS A 147 -14.54 -4.03 -11.50
N ALA A 148 -13.61 -3.43 -10.78
CA ALA A 148 -12.50 -4.13 -10.15
C ALA A 148 -13.01 -5.19 -9.15
N LYS A 149 -14.01 -4.84 -8.32
CA LYS A 149 -14.62 -5.77 -7.37
C LYS A 149 -15.29 -6.96 -8.04
N ARG A 150 -16.02 -6.72 -9.14
CA ARG A 150 -16.65 -7.80 -9.92
C ARG A 150 -15.59 -8.74 -10.48
N ASP A 151 -14.57 -8.19 -11.15
CA ASP A 151 -13.53 -8.98 -11.79
C ASP A 151 -12.69 -9.76 -10.74
N LEU A 152 -12.43 -9.16 -9.58
CA LEU A 152 -11.82 -9.86 -8.44
C LEU A 152 -12.72 -11.00 -7.91
N SER A 153 -14.03 -10.78 -7.76
CA SER A 153 -14.95 -11.79 -7.24
C SER A 153 -15.18 -12.97 -8.18
N GLN A 154 -15.02 -12.74 -9.49
CA GLN A 154 -15.18 -13.77 -10.53
C GLN A 154 -13.86 -14.51 -10.83
N GLY A 155 -12.73 -13.97 -10.42
CA GLY A 155 -11.41 -14.50 -10.76
C GLY A 155 -10.91 -14.10 -12.15
N ASP A 156 -11.58 -13.13 -12.79
CA ASP A 156 -11.25 -12.64 -14.14
C ASP A 156 -10.28 -11.45 -14.12
N HIS A 157 -9.95 -10.95 -12.93
CA HIS A 157 -9.00 -9.84 -12.79
C HIS A 157 -7.60 -10.25 -13.27
N LEU A 158 -6.87 -9.33 -13.91
CA LEU A 158 -5.50 -9.54 -14.39
C LEU A 158 -4.61 -10.26 -13.35
N PHE A 159 -4.75 -9.91 -12.08
CA PHE A 159 -3.94 -10.48 -11.01
C PHE A 159 -4.15 -11.99 -10.79
N PHE A 160 -5.33 -12.52 -11.12
CA PHE A 160 -5.55 -13.98 -11.14
C PHE A 160 -4.97 -14.63 -12.39
N VAL A 161 -5.13 -13.97 -13.56
CA VAL A 161 -4.59 -14.45 -14.85
C VAL A 161 -3.08 -14.57 -14.77
N GLU A 162 -2.40 -13.55 -14.22
CA GLU A 162 -0.96 -13.53 -14.01
C GLU A 162 -0.49 -14.30 -12.77
N LYS A 163 -1.41 -15.00 -12.08
CA LYS A 163 -1.12 -15.77 -10.86
C LYS A 163 -0.41 -14.96 -9.76
N PHE A 164 -0.66 -13.66 -9.73
CA PHE A 164 -0.16 -12.79 -8.67
C PHE A 164 -0.91 -13.01 -7.36
N ILE A 165 -2.25 -13.15 -7.43
CA ILE A 165 -3.08 -13.43 -6.27
C ILE A 165 -3.87 -14.71 -6.45
N GLU A 166 -4.33 -15.25 -5.33
CA GLU A 166 -5.31 -16.34 -5.25
C GLU A 166 -6.29 -16.05 -4.13
N TYR A 167 -7.44 -16.74 -4.16
CA TYR A 167 -8.37 -16.69 -3.04
C TYR A 167 -7.79 -17.38 -1.81
N THR A 168 -8.15 -16.90 -0.62
CA THR A 168 -7.83 -17.62 0.60
C THR A 168 -8.70 -18.87 0.70
N ASN A 169 -8.15 -19.91 1.33
CA ASN A 169 -8.83 -21.16 1.53
C ASN A 169 -8.67 -21.55 2.99
N ASP A 170 -9.70 -21.29 3.78
CA ASP A 170 -9.76 -21.69 5.17
C ASP A 170 -10.67 -22.93 5.28
N ASP A 171 -10.18 -24.00 5.91
CA ASP A 171 -10.92 -25.25 6.16
C ASP A 171 -11.49 -25.95 4.92
N GLY A 172 -10.85 -25.76 3.75
CA GLY A 172 -11.27 -26.41 2.49
C GLY A 172 -12.37 -25.66 1.73
N PHE A 173 -12.78 -24.48 2.19
CA PHE A 173 -13.71 -23.60 1.50
C PHE A 173 -12.98 -22.38 0.95
N VAL A 174 -13.21 -22.09 -0.33
CA VAL A 174 -12.65 -20.91 -1.00
C VAL A 174 -13.43 -19.68 -0.55
N ASP A 175 -12.74 -18.73 0.11
CA ASP A 175 -13.30 -17.42 0.42
C ASP A 175 -13.04 -16.46 -0.74
N ARG A 176 -14.10 -16.14 -1.52
CA ARG A 176 -13.99 -15.22 -2.66
C ARG A 176 -14.00 -13.75 -2.28
N GLU A 177 -14.07 -13.44 -1.00
CA GLU A 177 -13.98 -12.06 -0.49
C GLU A 177 -12.61 -11.75 0.11
N SER A 178 -11.72 -12.76 0.11
CA SER A 178 -10.39 -12.67 0.68
C SER A 178 -9.33 -13.17 -0.29
N PHE A 179 -8.23 -12.45 -0.35
CA PHE A 179 -7.15 -12.64 -1.30
C PHE A 179 -5.80 -12.75 -0.59
N LYS A 180 -4.91 -13.54 -1.15
CA LYS A 180 -3.50 -13.56 -0.76
C LYS A 180 -2.62 -13.54 -1.99
N ILE A 181 -1.39 -13.05 -1.84
CA ILE A 181 -0.37 -13.15 -2.87
C ILE A 181 0.09 -14.60 -2.94
N THR A 182 0.20 -15.15 -4.15
CA THR A 182 0.65 -16.54 -4.34
C THR A 182 2.08 -16.75 -3.83
N ASP A 183 2.41 -17.95 -3.42
CA ASP A 183 3.75 -18.25 -2.90
C ASP A 183 4.86 -18.06 -3.94
N ASP A 184 4.55 -18.28 -5.21
CA ASP A 184 5.51 -18.06 -6.30
C ASP A 184 5.72 -16.57 -6.56
N ALA A 185 4.65 -15.75 -6.52
CA ALA A 185 4.76 -14.30 -6.60
C ALA A 185 5.54 -13.73 -5.41
N LYS A 186 5.33 -14.23 -4.19
CA LYS A 186 6.10 -13.84 -3.01
C LYS A 186 7.59 -14.08 -3.19
N LYS A 187 7.98 -15.26 -3.68
CA LYS A 187 9.40 -15.60 -3.93
C LYS A 187 10.03 -14.68 -4.97
N GLN A 188 9.29 -14.38 -6.03
CA GLN A 188 9.78 -13.55 -7.13
C GLN A 188 9.89 -12.07 -6.74
N LEU A 189 8.83 -11.51 -6.14
CA LEU A 189 8.75 -10.08 -5.83
C LEU A 189 9.58 -9.68 -4.61
N PHE A 190 9.68 -10.55 -3.62
CA PHE A 190 10.25 -10.19 -2.32
C PHE A 190 11.58 -10.91 -2.03
N SER A 191 12.30 -11.31 -3.08
CA SER A 191 13.57 -12.04 -2.96
C SER A 191 14.65 -11.28 -2.18
N GLU A 192 14.64 -9.94 -2.21
CA GLU A 192 15.57 -9.08 -1.44
C GLU A 192 15.13 -8.86 0.01
N LEU A 193 13.89 -9.24 0.35
CA LEU A 193 13.34 -9.04 1.68
C LEU A 193 13.47 -10.32 2.50
N ASN A 194 14.07 -10.20 3.69
CA ASN A 194 14.12 -11.31 4.62
C ASN A 194 12.77 -11.46 5.35
N LEU A 195 11.79 -12.09 4.68
CA LEU A 195 10.43 -12.26 5.20
C LEU A 195 10.35 -13.10 6.47
N SER A 196 11.35 -13.96 6.72
CA SER A 196 11.39 -14.77 7.95
C SER A 196 11.61 -13.92 9.22
N SER A 197 12.29 -12.78 9.10
CA SER A 197 12.43 -11.83 10.20
C SER A 197 11.21 -10.92 10.39
N MET A 198 10.33 -10.84 9.38
CA MET A 198 9.11 -10.02 9.41
C MET A 198 7.90 -10.75 10.00
N ARG A 199 7.93 -12.07 10.04
CA ARG A 199 6.97 -12.88 10.80
C ARG A 199 7.27 -12.79 12.29
N GLY A 200 7.35 -11.57 12.81
CA GLY A 200 7.21 -11.28 14.21
C GLY A 200 5.81 -11.75 14.59
N SER A 201 5.79 -12.92 15.23
CA SER A 201 4.64 -13.61 15.75
C SER A 201 3.64 -12.66 16.41
N ARG A 202 2.64 -12.21 15.66
CA ARG A 202 1.34 -11.99 16.29
C ARG A 202 0.67 -13.35 16.33
N PRO A 203 0.50 -13.97 17.52
CA PRO A 203 -0.27 -15.18 17.60
C PRO A 203 -1.68 -14.87 17.13
N LYS A 204 -2.10 -15.39 15.98
CA LYS A 204 -3.50 -15.48 15.62
C LYS A 204 -4.17 -16.29 16.73
N GLY A 205 -4.95 -15.58 17.56
CA GLY A 205 -5.91 -16.18 18.49
C GLY A 205 -5.48 -17.44 19.19
N GLY A 206 -4.74 -17.32 20.30
CA GLY A 206 -4.73 -18.33 21.36
C GLY A 206 -4.23 -19.76 21.06
N MET A 207 -3.81 -20.07 19.84
CA MET A 207 -3.15 -21.35 19.54
C MET A 207 -1.64 -21.19 19.72
N LEU A 208 -1.12 -21.76 20.78
CA LEU A 208 0.31 -21.98 20.98
C LEU A 208 0.79 -23.02 19.95
N SER A 209 1.82 -22.67 19.17
CA SER A 209 2.53 -23.64 18.35
C SER A 209 3.19 -24.68 19.28
N PHE A 210 3.32 -25.92 18.79
CA PHE A 210 3.97 -26.99 19.56
C PHE A 210 5.43 -26.66 19.94
N GLU A 211 6.06 -25.72 19.22
CA GLU A 211 7.42 -25.23 19.48
C GLU A 211 7.49 -24.20 20.62
N ASP A 212 6.35 -23.59 20.98
CA ASP A 212 6.25 -22.61 22.08
C ASP A 212 6.05 -23.27 23.45
N ILE A 213 5.87 -24.59 23.49
CA ILE A 213 5.71 -25.34 24.71
C ILE A 213 7.09 -25.77 25.22
N SER A 214 7.78 -24.89 25.90
CA SER A 214 8.87 -25.30 26.79
C SER A 214 8.29 -26.27 27.81
N PRO A 215 8.93 -27.45 28.06
CA PRO A 215 8.49 -28.36 29.10
C PRO A 215 8.63 -27.70 30.47
N LYS A 216 7.59 -27.03 30.92
CA LYS A 216 7.50 -26.62 32.32
C LYS A 216 7.38 -27.86 33.15
N GLN A 217 8.33 -28.06 34.07
CA GLN A 217 8.24 -29.08 35.07
C GLN A 217 6.90 -28.92 35.81
N LEU A 218 6.02 -29.86 35.60
CA LEU A 218 4.78 -29.96 36.36
C LEU A 218 5.18 -30.52 37.75
N PHE A 219 5.24 -29.66 38.72
CA PHE A 219 5.33 -30.11 40.11
C PHE A 219 3.95 -30.60 40.55
N TYR A 220 3.77 -31.89 40.62
CA TYR A 220 2.65 -32.49 41.36
C TYR A 220 3.00 -32.42 42.84
N ASN A 221 2.24 -31.67 43.62
CA ASN A 221 2.23 -31.78 45.03
C ASN A 221 1.48 -33.07 45.41
N SER A 222 2.20 -34.02 46.01
CA SER A 222 1.67 -35.19 46.68
C SER A 222 1.19 -34.85 48.09
#